data_ea261b4f382259e657b6508070bdab3b
#
_entry.id   ea261b4f382259e657b6508070bdab3b
#
_cell.length_a   1.000
_cell.length_b   1.000
_cell.length_c   1.000
_cell.angle_alpha   90.00
_cell.angle_beta   90.00
_cell.angle_gamma   90.00
#
_symmetry.space_group_name_H-M   'P 1'
#
loop_
_entity.id
_entity.type
_entity.pdbx_description
1 polymer ?
#
loop_
_entity_poly.entity_id
_entity_poly.type
_entity_poly.pdbx_seq_one_letter_code
_entity_poly.pdbx_strand_id
1 'polypeptide(L)'
;VTYIAAILAVLLCVIVALYRATIRHLARIVSSGDEETPQLKFSGVFRYIPFIGKDMREVEQLVAQLRQSDTDHRTRYKILTENVAAAVMLHEADGTILWCSPFTEVLTGFPLSEIYRNKDTFLRSNIQEEDREIVERSLKIVATGEPFQCRYRFYHKSGITLWLETRTVPILDNASNEYVAISITIDVTAHVMNQLQVEERNKDLNEFTYMLSHDLKAPILTVAGMLGILEEDDTIKNNPQLAEPLTYIRKATKRLQDLVSGVLELARISAADRSLEPIPLRDVMTEVLEEHRLQIQQSDTKITTVEELPIVLGNRTQLYQVFSNLIGNAIKYKRSDRPLVISIGSEKATSRRKTSIVISDNGRGISADKIDSIFKPFNRAGEETIEGTGVGLASVKK
;
A
#
# COMPACT_ATOMS: atom_id res chain seq x y z
N VAL A 1 1.54 45.42 -13.83
CA VAL A 1 2.09 45.28 -12.47
C VAL A 1 1.01 44.77 -11.51
N THR A 2 -0.21 45.30 -11.53
CA THR A 2 -1.35 44.86 -10.69
C THR A 2 -1.79 43.42 -10.97
N TYR A 3 -1.80 43.00 -12.23
CA TYR A 3 -2.18 41.64 -12.63
C TYR A 3 -1.18 40.57 -12.14
N ILE A 4 0.13 40.85 -12.22
CA ILE A 4 1.18 39.92 -11.80
C ILE A 4 1.15 39.76 -10.28
N ALA A 5 0.90 40.83 -9.53
CA ALA A 5 0.76 40.75 -8.08
C ALA A 5 -0.48 39.95 -7.64
N ALA A 6 -1.60 40.06 -8.38
CA ALA A 6 -2.79 39.27 -8.12
C ALA A 6 -2.57 37.78 -8.40
N ILE A 7 -1.90 37.44 -9.50
CA ILE A 7 -1.56 36.06 -9.87
C ILE A 7 -0.65 35.44 -8.81
N LEU A 8 0.32 36.18 -8.28
CA LEU A 8 1.22 35.73 -7.22
C LEU A 8 0.52 35.49 -5.89
N ALA A 9 -0.37 36.41 -5.51
CA ALA A 9 -1.17 36.23 -4.29
C ALA A 9 -2.06 34.97 -4.40
N VAL A 10 -2.63 34.73 -5.57
CA VAL A 10 -3.43 33.52 -5.83
C VAL A 10 -2.55 32.27 -5.85
N LEU A 11 -1.35 32.31 -6.47
CA LEU A 11 -0.41 31.20 -6.49
C LEU A 11 -0.03 30.79 -5.07
N LEU A 12 0.26 31.78 -4.24
CA LEU A 12 0.57 31.57 -2.83
C LEU A 12 -0.63 31.02 -2.05
N CYS A 13 -1.82 31.56 -2.27
CA CYS A 13 -3.04 31.06 -1.65
C CYS A 13 -3.34 29.60 -2.07
N VAL A 14 -3.09 29.28 -3.34
CA VAL A 14 -3.26 27.92 -3.87
C VAL A 14 -2.22 26.98 -3.25
N ILE A 15 -0.95 27.34 -3.22
CA ILE A 15 0.11 26.52 -2.58
C ILE A 15 -0.24 26.27 -1.10
N VAL A 16 -0.65 27.30 -0.38
CA VAL A 16 -1.05 27.19 1.03
C VAL A 16 -2.34 26.37 1.21
N ALA A 17 -3.31 26.53 0.32
CA ALA A 17 -4.56 25.77 0.36
C ALA A 17 -4.32 24.26 0.06
N LEU A 18 -3.44 23.98 -0.91
CA LEU A 18 -3.04 22.63 -1.28
C LEU A 18 -2.26 21.96 -0.14
N TYR A 19 -1.33 22.68 0.47
CA TYR A 19 -0.60 22.21 1.64
C TYR A 19 -1.53 21.91 2.82
N ARG A 20 -2.45 22.82 3.14
CA ARG A 20 -3.45 22.60 4.20
C ARG A 20 -4.43 21.46 3.87
N ALA A 21 -4.76 21.24 2.60
CA ALA A 21 -5.57 20.10 2.17
C ALA A 21 -4.81 18.79 2.28
N THR A 22 -3.53 18.77 1.88
CA THR A 22 -2.66 17.59 1.98
C THR A 22 -2.35 17.26 3.44
N ILE A 23 -2.03 18.24 4.28
CA ILE A 23 -1.84 18.03 5.72
C ILE A 23 -3.13 17.58 6.39
N ARG A 24 -4.29 18.16 6.05
CA ARG A 24 -5.57 17.71 6.59
C ARG A 24 -5.92 16.30 6.12
N HIS A 25 -5.57 15.93 4.90
CA HIS A 25 -5.75 14.58 4.39
C HIS A 25 -4.82 13.59 5.09
N LEU A 26 -3.54 13.94 5.24
CA LEU A 26 -2.56 13.16 6.01
C LEU A 26 -2.92 13.10 7.50
N ALA A 27 -3.33 14.19 8.12
CA ALA A 27 -3.78 14.21 9.51
C ALA A 27 -5.03 13.35 9.73
N ARG A 28 -5.95 13.26 8.74
CA ARG A 28 -7.09 12.34 8.80
C ARG A 28 -6.69 10.87 8.64
N ILE A 29 -5.65 10.59 7.84
CA ILE A 29 -5.09 9.24 7.70
C ILE A 29 -4.36 8.84 9.00
N VAL A 30 -3.70 9.78 9.66
CA VAL A 30 -2.96 9.56 10.91
C VAL A 30 -3.88 9.46 12.12
N SER A 31 -4.92 10.30 12.20
CA SER A 31 -5.89 10.26 13.30
C SER A 31 -6.86 9.07 13.25
N SER A 32 -6.83 8.28 12.19
CA SER A 32 -7.60 7.05 12.03
C SER A 32 -6.83 5.77 12.35
N GLY A 33 -5.61 5.87 12.84
CA GLY A 33 -4.78 4.74 13.23
C GLY A 33 -4.41 4.79 14.71
N ASP A 34 -4.60 3.68 15.40
CA ASP A 34 -4.41 3.42 16.82
C ASP A 34 -3.27 4.18 17.52
N GLU A 35 -3.57 4.60 18.75
CA GLU A 35 -2.74 5.43 19.65
C GLU A 35 -1.41 4.81 20.11
N GLU A 36 -1.01 3.62 19.69
CA GLU A 36 0.12 2.95 20.37
C GLU A 36 1.47 2.93 19.65
N THR A 37 1.65 3.40 18.41
CA THR A 37 3.02 3.55 17.88
C THR A 37 3.16 4.60 16.76
N PRO A 38 3.26 5.90 17.08
CA PRO A 38 3.42 6.93 16.04
C PRO A 38 4.80 6.96 15.37
N GLN A 39 5.87 6.47 16.02
CA GLN A 39 7.22 6.74 15.57
C GLN A 39 7.75 5.84 14.43
N LEU A 40 7.27 4.65 14.28
CA LEU A 40 7.84 3.69 13.34
C LEU A 40 7.18 3.64 11.95
N LYS A 41 5.93 4.08 11.82
CA LYS A 41 5.23 4.13 10.53
C LYS A 41 5.58 5.37 9.69
N PHE A 42 6.17 6.38 10.32
CA PHE A 42 6.50 7.64 9.66
C PHE A 42 7.86 7.66 8.97
N SER A 43 8.78 6.73 9.28
CA SER A 43 10.16 6.78 8.77
C SER A 43 10.29 6.54 7.26
N GLY A 44 9.36 5.84 6.64
CA GLY A 44 9.39 5.55 5.20
C GLY A 44 8.80 6.65 4.33
N VAL A 45 7.66 7.20 4.75
CA VAL A 45 6.93 8.22 3.98
C VAL A 45 7.51 9.62 4.21
N PHE A 46 7.98 9.93 5.44
CA PHE A 46 8.58 11.22 5.79
C PHE A 46 10.04 11.42 5.36
N ARG A 47 10.72 10.39 4.85
CA ARG A 47 12.06 10.58 4.29
C ARG A 47 12.06 11.47 3.04
N TYR A 48 10.91 11.60 2.38
CA TYR A 48 10.71 12.45 1.20
C TYR A 48 9.93 13.74 1.49
N ILE A 49 9.18 13.79 2.59
CA ILE A 49 8.46 15.00 3.04
C ILE A 49 9.39 16.07 3.66
N PRO A 50 10.56 15.77 4.29
CA PRO A 50 11.44 16.81 4.80
C PRO A 50 11.94 17.77 3.73
N PHE A 51 12.10 17.31 2.50
CA PHE A 51 12.50 18.18 1.40
C PHE A 51 11.38 19.18 1.07
N ILE A 52 10.16 18.70 0.92
CA ILE A 52 8.97 19.55 0.68
C ILE A 52 8.64 20.38 1.93
N GLY A 53 8.80 19.84 3.12
CA GLY A 53 8.51 20.55 4.39
C GLY A 53 9.57 21.55 4.81
N LYS A 54 10.81 21.43 4.31
CA LYS A 54 11.86 22.42 4.51
C LYS A 54 11.64 23.60 3.56
N ASP A 55 11.42 23.30 2.29
CA ASP A 55 11.12 24.28 1.27
C ASP A 55 9.81 25.03 1.55
N MET A 56 8.79 24.35 2.10
CA MET A 56 7.52 24.98 2.50
C MET A 56 7.67 25.87 3.75
N ARG A 57 8.52 25.54 4.70
CA ARG A 57 8.82 26.44 5.84
C ARG A 57 9.60 27.67 5.43
N GLU A 58 10.52 27.52 4.49
CA GLU A 58 11.20 28.66 3.86
C GLU A 58 10.21 29.54 3.10
N VAL A 59 9.26 28.93 2.37
CA VAL A 59 8.17 29.67 1.71
C VAL A 59 7.26 30.36 2.72
N GLU A 60 6.87 29.71 3.83
CA GLU A 60 6.08 30.35 4.89
C GLU A 60 6.82 31.50 5.60
N GLN A 61 8.11 31.34 5.85
CA GLN A 61 8.96 32.42 6.41
C GLN A 61 9.13 33.56 5.42
N LEU A 62 9.34 33.25 4.15
CA LEU A 62 9.41 34.25 3.09
C LEU A 62 8.08 35.01 2.94
N VAL A 63 6.95 34.31 3.04
CA VAL A 63 5.59 34.90 3.02
C VAL A 63 5.34 35.80 4.23
N ALA A 64 5.80 35.41 5.40
CA ALA A 64 5.72 36.24 6.60
C ALA A 64 6.58 37.51 6.45
N GLN A 65 7.78 37.40 5.89
CA GLN A 65 8.65 38.56 5.56
C GLN A 65 8.04 39.43 4.45
N LEU A 66 7.34 38.84 3.47
CA LEU A 66 6.64 39.57 2.40
C LEU A 66 5.47 40.42 2.90
N ARG A 67 4.83 40.04 4.01
CA ARG A 67 3.77 40.84 4.65
C ARG A 67 4.31 42.08 5.40
N GLN A 68 5.58 42.09 5.73
CA GLN A 68 6.20 43.16 6.52
C GLN A 68 6.90 44.26 5.72
N SER A 69 7.08 44.10 4.43
CA SER A 69 7.87 45.07 3.64
C SER A 69 7.21 45.36 2.30
N ASP A 70 6.80 46.60 2.11
CA ASP A 70 6.05 47.11 0.97
C ASP A 70 6.91 47.57 -0.22
N THR A 71 8.21 47.25 -0.22
CA THR A 71 9.15 47.65 -1.25
C THR A 71 9.78 46.46 -1.97
N ASP A 72 9.66 46.44 -3.27
CA ASP A 72 10.31 45.60 -4.27
C ASP A 72 9.66 44.26 -4.62
N HIS A 73 8.48 44.31 -5.23
CA HIS A 73 7.73 43.16 -5.74
C HIS A 73 8.52 42.33 -6.77
N ARG A 74 9.42 42.89 -7.55
CA ARG A 74 10.21 42.17 -8.56
C ARG A 74 11.26 41.23 -7.97
N THR A 75 11.99 41.70 -6.95
CA THR A 75 13.04 40.90 -6.30
C THR A 75 12.43 39.70 -5.56
N ARG A 76 11.28 39.92 -4.95
CA ARG A 76 10.55 38.88 -4.21
C ARG A 76 10.03 37.79 -5.12
N TYR A 77 9.47 38.18 -6.28
CA TYR A 77 9.01 37.26 -7.30
C TYR A 77 10.14 36.35 -7.80
N LYS A 78 11.29 36.96 -8.09
CA LYS A 78 12.46 36.24 -8.55
C LYS A 78 12.97 35.22 -7.53
N ILE A 79 13.00 35.57 -6.26
CA ILE A 79 13.44 34.69 -5.16
C ILE A 79 12.48 33.48 -5.06
N LEU A 80 11.17 33.68 -5.13
CA LEU A 80 10.17 32.60 -5.05
C LEU A 80 10.26 31.63 -6.23
N THR A 81 10.45 32.14 -7.43
CA THR A 81 10.46 31.33 -8.65
C THR A 81 11.80 30.66 -8.95
N GLU A 82 12.91 31.22 -8.45
CA GLU A 82 14.25 30.67 -8.66
C GLU A 82 14.66 29.62 -7.60
N ASN A 83 14.03 29.62 -6.41
CA ASN A 83 14.42 28.72 -5.33
C ASN A 83 13.46 27.53 -5.11
N VAL A 84 12.37 27.43 -5.86
CA VAL A 84 11.48 26.26 -5.81
C VAL A 84 11.99 25.21 -6.78
N ALA A 85 12.33 24.01 -6.28
CA ALA A 85 12.75 22.87 -7.08
C ALA A 85 11.55 22.20 -7.82
N ALA A 86 10.73 23.04 -8.49
CA ALA A 86 9.60 22.63 -9.30
C ALA A 86 9.46 23.57 -10.49
N ALA A 87 9.10 23.03 -11.63
CA ALA A 87 8.73 23.85 -12.79
C ALA A 87 7.32 24.40 -12.59
N VAL A 88 7.19 25.73 -12.59
CA VAL A 88 5.91 26.42 -12.53
C VAL A 88 5.62 27.00 -13.89
N MET A 89 4.45 26.67 -14.47
CA MET A 89 4.03 27.19 -15.75
C MET A 89 2.66 27.85 -15.61
N LEU A 90 2.50 28.98 -16.30
CA LEU A 90 1.21 29.60 -16.58
C LEU A 90 0.89 29.32 -18.04
N HIS A 91 -0.27 28.77 -18.32
CA HIS A 91 -0.69 28.44 -19.68
C HIS A 91 -2.18 28.66 -19.89
N GLU A 92 -2.63 28.80 -21.12
CA GLU A 92 -4.02 28.83 -21.49
C GLU A 92 -4.66 27.42 -21.34
N ALA A 93 -5.97 27.38 -21.43
CA ALA A 93 -6.70 26.12 -21.31
C ALA A 93 -6.35 25.10 -22.41
N ASP A 94 -5.87 25.53 -23.55
CA ASP A 94 -5.39 24.69 -24.65
C ASP A 94 -3.95 24.17 -24.46
N GLY A 95 -3.25 24.64 -23.41
CA GLY A 95 -1.85 24.29 -23.10
C GLY A 95 -0.81 25.26 -23.67
N THR A 96 -1.21 26.35 -24.32
CA THR A 96 -0.29 27.39 -24.80
C THR A 96 0.40 28.07 -23.64
N ILE A 97 1.74 28.01 -23.60
CA ILE A 97 2.55 28.52 -22.49
C ILE A 97 2.60 30.04 -22.54
N LEU A 98 2.11 30.68 -21.47
CA LEU A 98 2.18 32.13 -21.28
C LEU A 98 3.45 32.53 -20.51
N TRP A 99 3.83 31.72 -19.52
CA TRP A 99 5.02 31.93 -18.72
C TRP A 99 5.49 30.63 -18.06
N CYS A 100 6.79 30.49 -17.84
CA CYS A 100 7.36 29.42 -17.05
C CYS A 100 8.53 29.90 -16.17
N SER A 101 8.72 29.23 -15.02
CA SER A 101 9.81 29.52 -14.11
C SER A 101 11.17 29.10 -14.72
N PRO A 102 12.28 29.72 -14.32
CA PRO A 102 13.63 29.32 -14.76
C PRO A 102 13.96 27.86 -14.48
N PHE A 103 13.42 27.28 -13.41
CA PHE A 103 13.61 25.87 -13.10
C PHE A 103 13.05 24.93 -14.16
N THR A 104 12.13 25.39 -15.01
CA THR A 104 11.62 24.61 -16.15
C THR A 104 12.74 24.22 -17.11
N GLU A 105 13.73 25.10 -17.33
CA GLU A 105 14.92 24.80 -18.12
C GLU A 105 15.78 23.70 -17.46
N VAL A 106 15.94 23.77 -16.14
CA VAL A 106 16.68 22.75 -15.38
C VAL A 106 15.97 21.39 -15.44
N LEU A 107 14.64 21.39 -15.27
CA LEU A 107 13.83 20.17 -15.25
C LEU A 107 13.75 19.50 -16.62
N THR A 108 13.59 20.29 -17.68
CA THR A 108 13.32 19.75 -19.02
C THR A 108 14.56 19.68 -19.92
N GLY A 109 15.63 20.41 -19.56
CA GLY A 109 16.84 20.57 -20.38
C GLY A 109 16.66 21.50 -21.59
N PHE A 110 15.46 22.00 -21.85
CA PHE A 110 15.20 22.93 -22.94
C PHE A 110 15.39 24.37 -22.49
N PRO A 111 16.19 25.19 -23.21
CA PRO A 111 16.30 26.63 -22.93
C PRO A 111 14.93 27.32 -22.98
N LEU A 112 14.68 28.25 -22.08
CA LEU A 112 13.42 29.02 -22.08
C LEU A 112 13.11 29.65 -23.43
N SER A 113 14.14 30.12 -24.16
CA SER A 113 13.98 30.67 -25.51
C SER A 113 13.38 29.66 -26.52
N GLU A 114 13.71 28.37 -26.36
CA GLU A 114 13.18 27.29 -27.22
C GLU A 114 11.74 26.94 -26.77
N ILE A 115 11.50 26.90 -25.47
CA ILE A 115 10.16 26.66 -24.91
C ILE A 115 9.19 27.74 -25.41
N TYR A 116 9.56 29.01 -25.33
CA TYR A 116 8.70 30.13 -25.80
C TYR A 116 8.55 30.18 -27.34
N ARG A 117 9.54 29.70 -28.09
CA ARG A 117 9.42 29.58 -29.55
C ARG A 117 8.38 28.54 -29.94
N ASN A 118 8.26 27.48 -29.18
CA ASN A 118 7.34 26.37 -29.43
C ASN A 118 6.18 26.34 -28.43
N LYS A 119 5.81 27.47 -27.87
CA LYS A 119 4.87 27.59 -26.73
C LYS A 119 3.55 26.86 -26.90
N ASP A 120 3.03 26.77 -28.16
CA ASP A 120 1.74 26.15 -28.45
C ASP A 120 1.83 24.62 -28.54
N THR A 121 3.01 24.08 -28.80
CA THR A 121 3.22 22.64 -29.04
C THR A 121 4.16 21.97 -28.05
N PHE A 122 4.91 22.76 -27.26
CA PHE A 122 5.98 22.27 -26.40
C PHE A 122 5.53 21.14 -25.48
N LEU A 123 4.40 21.30 -24.79
CA LEU A 123 3.89 20.28 -23.89
C LEU A 123 3.54 18.98 -24.63
N ARG A 124 2.93 19.08 -25.81
CA ARG A 124 2.51 17.91 -26.60
C ARG A 124 3.65 17.19 -27.27
N SER A 125 4.63 17.94 -27.76
CA SER A 125 5.74 17.39 -28.57
C SER A 125 6.73 16.57 -27.76
N ASN A 126 6.85 16.84 -26.44
CA ASN A 126 7.85 16.23 -25.59
C ASN A 126 7.28 15.18 -24.62
N ILE A 127 5.98 14.87 -24.72
CA ILE A 127 5.33 13.82 -23.96
C ILE A 127 5.32 12.52 -24.75
N GLN A 128 5.55 11.40 -24.06
CA GLN A 128 5.50 10.09 -24.68
C GLN A 128 4.12 9.80 -25.26
N GLU A 129 4.06 9.16 -26.42
CA GLU A 129 2.81 9.05 -27.21
C GLU A 129 1.65 8.42 -26.42
N GLU A 130 1.96 7.39 -25.64
CA GLU A 130 0.96 6.69 -24.81
C GLU A 130 0.37 7.56 -23.71
N ASP A 131 1.10 8.60 -23.27
CA ASP A 131 0.70 9.47 -22.16
C ASP A 131 0.02 10.76 -22.63
N ARG A 132 -0.01 11.02 -23.95
CA ARG A 132 -0.63 12.25 -24.53
C ARG A 132 -2.10 12.40 -24.19
N GLU A 133 -2.84 11.31 -24.22
CA GLU A 133 -4.27 11.32 -23.90
C GLU A 133 -4.55 11.80 -22.46
N ILE A 134 -3.70 11.41 -21.50
CA ILE A 134 -3.82 11.83 -20.08
C ILE A 134 -3.66 13.35 -19.99
N VAL A 135 -2.66 13.92 -20.70
CA VAL A 135 -2.39 15.35 -20.66
C VAL A 135 -3.47 16.14 -21.39
N GLU A 136 -3.95 15.65 -22.53
CA GLU A 136 -5.06 16.30 -23.24
C GLU A 136 -6.36 16.29 -22.43
N ARG A 137 -6.61 15.18 -21.73
CA ARG A 137 -7.74 15.11 -20.80
C ARG A 137 -7.58 16.11 -19.66
N SER A 138 -6.36 16.30 -19.14
CA SER A 138 -6.10 17.28 -18.08
C SER A 138 -6.41 18.70 -18.53
N LEU A 139 -6.01 19.08 -19.74
CA LEU A 139 -6.29 20.39 -20.31
C LEU A 139 -7.81 20.63 -20.47
N LYS A 140 -8.55 19.63 -20.93
CA LYS A 140 -10.02 19.70 -21.03
C LYS A 140 -10.70 19.90 -19.67
N ILE A 141 -10.24 19.21 -18.63
CA ILE A 141 -10.77 19.35 -17.26
C ILE A 141 -10.47 20.74 -16.72
N VAL A 142 -9.26 21.23 -16.91
CA VAL A 142 -8.86 22.58 -16.50
C VAL A 142 -9.71 23.66 -17.16
N ALA A 143 -10.09 23.48 -18.44
CA ALA A 143 -10.98 24.39 -19.16
C ALA A 143 -12.40 24.47 -18.54
N THR A 144 -12.82 23.48 -17.74
CA THR A 144 -14.09 23.52 -16.97
C THR A 144 -13.97 24.18 -15.61
N GLY A 145 -12.78 24.64 -15.22
CA GLY A 145 -12.54 25.27 -13.93
C GLY A 145 -12.22 24.29 -12.80
N GLU A 146 -11.96 23.01 -13.11
CA GLU A 146 -11.61 22.00 -12.13
C GLU A 146 -10.08 21.74 -12.09
N PRO A 147 -9.48 21.55 -10.89
CA PRO A 147 -8.08 21.20 -10.77
C PRO A 147 -7.85 19.75 -11.21
N PHE A 148 -6.69 19.49 -11.79
CA PHE A 148 -6.28 18.16 -12.22
C PHE A 148 -4.85 17.84 -11.79
N GLN A 149 -4.56 16.55 -11.56
CA GLN A 149 -3.24 16.04 -11.30
C GLN A 149 -2.99 14.82 -12.17
N CYS A 150 -1.85 14.78 -12.83
CA CYS A 150 -1.45 13.63 -13.65
C CYS A 150 0.04 13.37 -13.54
N ARG A 151 0.39 12.14 -13.89
CA ARG A 151 1.76 11.69 -14.02
C ARG A 151 1.94 11.18 -15.44
N TYR A 152 3.05 11.57 -16.08
CA TYR A 152 3.34 11.22 -17.47
C TYR A 152 4.83 11.18 -17.72
N ARG A 153 5.24 10.54 -18.83
CA ARG A 153 6.63 10.45 -19.27
C ARG A 153 6.93 11.58 -20.23
N PHE A 154 8.03 12.24 -19.98
CA PHE A 154 8.48 13.42 -20.73
C PHE A 154 9.87 13.17 -21.30
N TYR A 155 10.14 13.55 -22.55
CA TYR A 155 11.44 13.48 -23.17
C TYR A 155 12.25 14.72 -22.82
N HIS A 156 13.24 14.54 -21.94
CA HIS A 156 14.24 15.56 -21.64
C HIS A 156 15.09 15.83 -22.89
N LYS A 157 15.60 17.04 -23.06
CA LYS A 157 16.42 17.43 -24.23
C LYS A 157 17.65 16.55 -24.46
N SER A 158 18.20 15.94 -23.43
CA SER A 158 19.31 14.98 -23.54
C SER A 158 18.90 13.61 -24.08
N GLY A 159 17.61 13.39 -24.36
CA GLY A 159 17.10 12.11 -24.84
C GLY A 159 16.69 11.11 -23.75
N ILE A 160 16.88 11.45 -22.47
CA ILE A 160 16.40 10.62 -21.36
C ILE A 160 14.90 10.84 -21.14
N THR A 161 14.21 9.79 -20.68
CA THR A 161 12.81 9.88 -20.28
C THR A 161 12.70 10.17 -18.79
N LEU A 162 11.97 11.22 -18.45
CA LEU A 162 11.63 11.60 -17.08
C LEU A 162 10.19 11.21 -16.77
N TRP A 163 9.93 10.80 -15.54
CA TRP A 163 8.58 10.75 -15.00
C TRP A 163 8.28 12.08 -14.32
N LEU A 164 7.35 12.83 -14.89
CA LEU A 164 6.90 14.09 -14.34
C LEU A 164 5.53 13.92 -13.69
N GLU A 165 5.35 14.58 -12.55
CA GLU A 165 4.05 14.71 -11.91
C GLU A 165 3.67 16.19 -11.93
N THR A 166 2.53 16.49 -12.57
CA THR A 166 2.02 17.84 -12.75
C THR A 166 0.69 17.98 -12.02
N ARG A 167 0.57 19.05 -11.24
CA ARG A 167 -0.67 19.50 -10.67
C ARG A 167 -1.05 20.82 -11.29
N THR A 168 -2.25 20.89 -11.86
CA THR A 168 -2.78 22.04 -12.58
C THR A 168 -3.99 22.59 -11.85
N VAL A 169 -4.02 23.90 -11.66
CA VAL A 169 -5.13 24.62 -11.02
C VAL A 169 -5.59 25.73 -11.97
N PRO A 170 -6.86 25.74 -12.35
CA PRO A 170 -7.44 26.80 -13.20
C PRO A 170 -7.64 28.06 -12.38
N ILE A 171 -7.47 29.20 -13.05
CA ILE A 171 -7.72 30.55 -12.54
C ILE A 171 -8.56 31.27 -13.59
N LEU A 172 -9.71 31.79 -13.18
CA LEU A 172 -10.54 32.60 -14.06
C LEU A 172 -9.86 33.97 -14.28
N ASP A 173 -9.53 34.28 -15.52
CA ASP A 173 -9.08 35.64 -15.87
C ASP A 173 -10.30 36.55 -16.01
N ASN A 174 -10.41 37.50 -15.09
CA ASN A 174 -11.52 38.44 -15.03
C ASN A 174 -11.58 39.40 -16.25
N ALA A 175 -10.52 39.52 -17.04
CA ALA A 175 -10.46 40.42 -18.20
C ALA A 175 -11.00 39.72 -19.47
N SER A 176 -10.65 38.47 -19.67
CA SER A 176 -11.08 37.67 -20.83
C SER A 176 -12.31 36.81 -20.54
N ASN A 177 -12.61 36.56 -19.24
CA ASN A 177 -13.61 35.62 -18.77
C ASN A 177 -13.30 34.18 -19.22
N GLU A 178 -12.01 33.87 -19.45
CA GLU A 178 -11.49 32.54 -19.79
C GLU A 178 -10.63 32.00 -18.67
N TYR A 179 -10.46 30.67 -18.61
CA TYR A 179 -9.56 30.05 -17.64
C TYR A 179 -8.13 30.05 -18.18
N VAL A 180 -7.21 30.56 -17.36
CA VAL A 180 -5.78 30.28 -17.44
C VAL A 180 -5.41 29.29 -16.36
N ALA A 181 -4.36 28.55 -16.54
CA ALA A 181 -3.97 27.50 -15.60
C ALA A 181 -2.55 27.69 -15.07
N ILE A 182 -2.38 27.41 -13.78
CA ILE A 182 -1.06 27.27 -13.17
C ILE A 182 -0.78 25.80 -12.99
N SER A 183 0.31 25.34 -13.60
CA SER A 183 0.82 23.97 -13.46
C SER A 183 2.11 23.99 -12.65
N ILE A 184 2.20 23.10 -11.65
CA ILE A 184 3.40 22.84 -10.87
C ILE A 184 3.84 21.42 -11.20
N THR A 185 5.05 21.30 -11.75
CA THR A 185 5.60 20.02 -12.23
C THR A 185 6.86 19.69 -11.47
N ILE A 186 6.96 18.45 -11.02
CA ILE A 186 8.12 17.90 -10.31
C ILE A 186 8.62 16.63 -11.00
N ASP A 187 9.92 16.36 -10.89
CA ASP A 187 10.52 15.09 -11.31
C ASP A 187 10.28 14.03 -10.24
N VAL A 188 9.60 12.97 -10.63
CA VAL A 188 9.33 11.80 -9.78
C VAL A 188 10.01 10.54 -10.33
N THR A 189 10.95 10.69 -11.26
CA THR A 189 11.62 9.56 -11.94
C THR A 189 12.25 8.59 -10.95
N ALA A 190 13.04 9.10 -10.02
CA ALA A 190 13.69 8.26 -9.02
C ALA A 190 12.68 7.49 -8.15
N HIS A 191 11.57 8.15 -7.79
CA HIS A 191 10.51 7.52 -7.00
C HIS A 191 9.82 6.40 -7.78
N VAL A 192 9.42 6.67 -9.03
CA VAL A 192 8.76 5.67 -9.89
C VAL A 192 9.68 4.49 -10.17
N MET A 193 10.95 4.76 -10.52
CA MET A 193 11.93 3.70 -10.80
C MET A 193 12.19 2.82 -9.58
N ASN A 194 12.31 3.41 -8.39
CA ASN A 194 12.45 2.64 -7.15
C ASN A 194 11.21 1.78 -6.87
N GLN A 195 10.01 2.32 -7.11
CA GLN A 195 8.78 1.57 -6.95
C GLN A 195 8.72 0.37 -7.90
N LEU A 196 8.99 0.58 -9.19
CA LEU A 196 9.01 -0.49 -10.19
C LEU A 196 10.06 -1.56 -9.85
N GLN A 197 11.25 -1.15 -9.41
CA GLN A 197 12.29 -2.08 -9.00
C GLN A 197 11.90 -2.93 -7.78
N VAL A 198 11.20 -2.34 -6.82
CA VAL A 198 10.67 -3.09 -5.67
C VAL A 198 9.58 -4.06 -6.10
N GLU A 199 8.69 -3.65 -7.00
CA GLU A 199 7.64 -4.51 -7.54
C GLU A 199 8.24 -5.69 -8.33
N GLU A 200 9.23 -5.45 -9.19
CA GLU A 200 9.94 -6.48 -9.94
C GLU A 200 10.64 -7.49 -9.00
N ARG A 201 11.43 -7.00 -8.04
CA ARG A 201 12.08 -7.87 -7.05
C ARG A 201 11.10 -8.68 -6.23
N ASN A 202 9.95 -8.11 -5.88
CA ASN A 202 8.91 -8.85 -5.16
C ASN A 202 8.31 -9.95 -6.05
N LYS A 203 8.11 -9.68 -7.33
CA LYS A 203 7.65 -10.68 -8.30
C LYS A 203 8.66 -11.83 -8.43
N ASP A 204 9.93 -11.51 -8.66
CA ASP A 204 11.00 -12.50 -8.78
C ASP A 204 11.11 -13.36 -7.51
N LEU A 205 11.05 -12.73 -6.34
CA LEU A 205 11.11 -13.46 -5.06
C LEU A 205 9.91 -14.41 -4.89
N ASN A 206 8.72 -14.00 -5.32
CA ASN A 206 7.53 -14.85 -5.24
C ASN A 206 7.62 -16.03 -6.23
N GLU A 207 8.05 -15.80 -7.46
CA GLU A 207 8.26 -16.85 -8.46
C GLU A 207 9.32 -17.86 -8.00
N PHE A 208 10.46 -17.37 -7.47
CA PHE A 208 11.51 -18.21 -6.91
C PHE A 208 11.00 -19.05 -5.72
N THR A 209 10.28 -18.43 -4.81
CA THR A 209 9.71 -19.11 -3.64
C THR A 209 8.71 -20.20 -4.06
N TYR A 210 7.89 -19.92 -5.07
CA TYR A 210 6.94 -20.89 -5.61
C TYR A 210 7.66 -22.10 -6.22
N MET A 211 8.65 -21.86 -7.08
CA MET A 211 9.44 -22.89 -7.75
C MET A 211 10.17 -23.77 -6.72
N LEU A 212 10.91 -23.17 -5.80
CA LEU A 212 11.62 -23.91 -4.76
C LEU A 212 10.69 -24.80 -3.92
N SER A 213 9.53 -24.25 -3.55
CA SER A 213 8.60 -25.00 -2.71
C SER A 213 7.95 -26.17 -3.46
N HIS A 214 7.70 -26.01 -4.76
CA HIS A 214 7.25 -27.11 -5.62
C HIS A 214 8.29 -28.22 -5.68
N ASP A 215 9.55 -27.85 -5.92
CA ASP A 215 10.66 -28.81 -6.08
C ASP A 215 11.05 -29.50 -4.76
N LEU A 216 10.81 -28.85 -3.62
CA LEU A 216 10.98 -29.46 -2.31
C LEU A 216 9.81 -30.37 -1.92
N LYS A 217 8.61 -30.10 -2.38
CA LYS A 217 7.42 -30.90 -2.03
C LYS A 217 7.50 -32.34 -2.56
N ALA A 218 7.98 -32.52 -3.78
CA ALA A 218 8.06 -33.84 -4.42
C ALA A 218 8.95 -34.83 -3.65
N PRO A 219 10.23 -34.54 -3.33
CA PRO A 219 11.08 -35.46 -2.56
C PRO A 219 10.53 -35.71 -1.15
N ILE A 220 9.94 -34.72 -0.51
CA ILE A 220 9.35 -34.91 0.83
C ILE A 220 8.16 -35.85 0.77
N LEU A 221 7.29 -35.76 -0.25
CA LEU A 221 6.19 -36.68 -0.46
C LEU A 221 6.69 -38.11 -0.73
N THR A 222 7.78 -38.26 -1.47
CA THR A 222 8.41 -39.57 -1.74
C THR A 222 8.90 -40.19 -0.43
N VAL A 223 9.58 -39.43 0.41
CA VAL A 223 10.04 -39.92 1.73
C VAL A 223 8.85 -40.29 2.63
N ALA A 224 7.81 -39.45 2.65
CA ALA A 224 6.59 -39.73 3.42
C ALA A 224 5.88 -41.01 2.95
N GLY A 225 5.82 -41.23 1.63
CA GLY A 225 5.24 -42.44 1.05
C GLY A 225 6.05 -43.71 1.38
N MET A 226 7.38 -43.62 1.30
CA MET A 226 8.26 -44.75 1.71
C MET A 226 8.14 -45.06 3.19
N LEU A 227 8.05 -44.05 4.04
CA LEU A 227 7.82 -44.25 5.47
C LEU A 227 6.47 -44.95 5.73
N GLY A 228 5.42 -44.58 5.00
CA GLY A 228 4.12 -45.23 5.09
C GLY A 228 4.21 -46.74 4.77
N ILE A 229 4.94 -47.13 3.71
CA ILE A 229 5.17 -48.52 3.33
C ILE A 229 5.93 -49.27 4.42
N LEU A 230 6.97 -48.66 4.98
CA LEU A 230 7.75 -49.27 6.05
C LEU A 230 6.95 -49.43 7.34
N GLU A 231 6.07 -48.50 7.65
CA GLU A 231 5.19 -48.58 8.83
C GLU A 231 4.08 -49.64 8.69
N GLU A 232 3.73 -50.05 7.46
CA GLU A 232 2.77 -51.14 7.22
C GLU A 232 3.40 -52.53 7.35
N ASP A 233 4.73 -52.66 7.29
CA ASP A 233 5.41 -53.92 7.40
C ASP A 233 5.35 -54.47 8.85
N ASP A 234 4.78 -55.69 8.98
CA ASP A 234 4.59 -56.31 10.29
C ASP A 234 5.88 -56.63 11.03
N THR A 235 7.01 -56.82 10.32
CA THR A 235 8.33 -57.03 10.87
C THR A 235 8.84 -55.79 11.57
N ILE A 236 8.51 -54.64 11.01
CA ILE A 236 8.91 -53.33 11.52
C ILE A 236 7.99 -52.89 12.67
N LYS A 237 6.68 -53.06 12.52
CA LYS A 237 5.68 -52.75 13.55
C LYS A 237 5.96 -53.44 14.87
N ASN A 238 6.40 -54.68 14.80
CA ASN A 238 6.67 -55.53 15.99
C ASN A 238 8.08 -55.37 16.55
N ASN A 239 8.92 -54.53 15.93
CA ASN A 239 10.29 -54.28 16.41
C ASN A 239 10.42 -52.88 17.07
N PRO A 240 10.47 -52.79 18.41
CA PRO A 240 10.55 -51.51 19.11
C PRO A 240 11.78 -50.66 18.74
N GLN A 241 12.90 -51.34 18.36
CA GLN A 241 14.15 -50.66 17.97
C GLN A 241 14.03 -49.93 16.63
N LEU A 242 13.11 -50.31 15.77
CA LEU A 242 12.83 -49.66 14.47
C LEU A 242 11.64 -48.68 14.53
N ALA A 243 10.64 -48.99 15.34
CA ALA A 243 9.42 -48.20 15.45
C ALA A 243 9.69 -46.76 15.97
N GLU A 244 10.58 -46.59 16.93
CA GLU A 244 10.92 -45.31 17.51
C GLU A 244 11.68 -44.40 16.50
N PRO A 245 12.76 -44.84 15.84
CA PRO A 245 13.42 -44.05 14.78
C PRO A 245 12.48 -43.68 13.64
N LEU A 246 11.60 -44.57 13.15
CA LEU A 246 10.64 -44.29 12.10
C LEU A 246 9.66 -43.22 12.52
N THR A 247 9.21 -43.22 13.77
CA THR A 247 8.35 -42.16 14.32
C THR A 247 9.04 -40.80 14.29
N TYR A 248 10.33 -40.73 14.61
CA TYR A 248 11.11 -39.50 14.52
C TYR A 248 11.24 -38.98 13.08
N ILE A 249 11.55 -39.90 12.14
CA ILE A 249 11.68 -39.52 10.72
C ILE A 249 10.34 -39.06 10.19
N ARG A 250 9.24 -39.69 10.51
CA ARG A 250 7.89 -39.26 10.15
C ARG A 250 7.58 -37.87 10.67
N LYS A 251 7.83 -37.59 11.93
CA LYS A 251 7.64 -36.26 12.54
C LYS A 251 8.49 -35.20 11.83
N ALA A 252 9.75 -35.51 11.53
CA ALA A 252 10.63 -34.59 10.80
C ALA A 252 10.16 -34.33 9.37
N THR A 253 9.73 -35.36 8.66
CA THR A 253 9.18 -35.26 7.29
C THR A 253 7.90 -34.44 7.28
N LYS A 254 6.99 -34.67 8.22
CA LYS A 254 5.77 -33.87 8.39
C LYS A 254 6.09 -32.40 8.67
N ARG A 255 7.05 -32.14 9.55
CA ARG A 255 7.51 -30.77 9.84
C ARG A 255 8.07 -30.08 8.61
N LEU A 256 8.84 -30.78 7.76
CA LEU A 256 9.31 -30.25 6.49
C LEU A 256 8.17 -29.92 5.52
N GLN A 257 7.17 -30.79 5.39
CA GLN A 257 5.98 -30.53 4.59
C GLN A 257 5.25 -29.26 5.05
N ASP A 258 5.08 -29.13 6.37
CA ASP A 258 4.41 -27.99 6.97
C ASP A 258 5.19 -26.69 6.72
N LEU A 259 6.53 -26.71 6.85
CA LEU A 259 7.39 -25.56 6.58
C LEU A 259 7.31 -25.13 5.10
N VAL A 260 7.46 -26.07 4.17
CA VAL A 260 7.37 -25.76 2.72
C VAL A 260 6.00 -25.22 2.36
N SER A 261 4.93 -25.81 2.88
CA SER A 261 3.56 -25.33 2.66
C SER A 261 3.34 -23.92 3.22
N GLY A 262 3.90 -23.64 4.40
CA GLY A 262 3.84 -22.32 5.01
C GLY A 262 4.60 -21.23 4.22
N VAL A 263 5.77 -21.58 3.67
CA VAL A 263 6.52 -20.62 2.80
C VAL A 263 5.72 -20.30 1.55
N LEU A 264 5.11 -21.30 0.91
CA LEU A 264 4.24 -21.11 -0.25
C LEU A 264 3.04 -20.21 0.06
N GLU A 265 2.41 -20.43 1.21
CA GLU A 265 1.27 -19.64 1.67
C GLU A 265 1.65 -18.15 1.81
N LEU A 266 2.78 -17.86 2.47
CA LEU A 266 3.29 -16.49 2.62
C LEU A 266 3.63 -15.83 1.27
N ALA A 267 4.19 -16.57 0.33
CA ALA A 267 4.52 -16.08 -1.01
C ALA A 267 3.24 -15.73 -1.81
N ARG A 268 2.21 -16.60 -1.75
CA ARG A 268 0.93 -16.36 -2.44
C ARG A 268 0.22 -15.11 -1.95
N ILE A 269 0.23 -14.84 -0.65
CA ILE A 269 -0.36 -13.63 -0.07
C ILE A 269 0.34 -12.37 -0.61
N SER A 270 1.65 -12.44 -0.83
CA SER A 270 2.43 -11.32 -1.37
C SER A 270 2.16 -11.05 -2.84
N ALA A 271 1.79 -12.08 -3.62
CA ALA A 271 1.54 -12.02 -5.05
C ALA A 271 0.05 -11.82 -5.41
N ALA A 272 -0.85 -11.92 -4.42
CA ALA A 272 -2.28 -11.82 -4.66
C ALA A 272 -2.65 -10.47 -5.29
N ASP A 273 -3.50 -10.55 -6.31
CA ASP A 273 -4.10 -9.39 -6.98
C ASP A 273 -4.74 -8.47 -5.93
N ARG A 274 -4.37 -7.18 -5.99
CA ARG A 274 -4.86 -6.15 -5.06
C ARG A 274 -6.22 -5.58 -5.47
N SER A 275 -6.94 -6.24 -6.36
CA SER A 275 -8.31 -5.84 -6.71
C SER A 275 -9.18 -5.92 -5.45
N LEU A 276 -9.72 -4.78 -5.05
CA LEU A 276 -10.65 -4.68 -3.93
C LEU A 276 -12.07 -4.63 -4.48
N GLU A 277 -12.92 -5.53 -3.99
CA GLU A 277 -14.34 -5.57 -4.34
C GLU A 277 -15.21 -5.54 -3.08
N PRO A 278 -16.47 -5.10 -3.17
CA PRO A 278 -17.42 -5.17 -2.07
C PRO A 278 -17.76 -6.64 -1.77
N ILE A 279 -17.42 -7.13 -0.58
CA ILE A 279 -17.60 -8.52 -0.18
C ILE A 279 -18.51 -8.59 1.03
N PRO A 280 -19.65 -9.31 0.96
CA PRO A 280 -20.46 -9.66 2.12
C PRO A 280 -19.70 -10.64 3.01
N LEU A 281 -19.30 -10.21 4.21
CA LEU A 281 -18.53 -11.07 5.12
C LEU A 281 -19.32 -12.29 5.60
N ARG A 282 -20.64 -12.23 5.58
CA ARG A 282 -21.51 -13.38 5.88
C ARG A 282 -21.23 -14.56 4.97
N ASP A 283 -21.06 -14.32 3.66
CA ASP A 283 -20.85 -15.37 2.67
C ASP A 283 -19.50 -16.06 2.89
N VAL A 284 -18.46 -15.25 3.11
CA VAL A 284 -17.10 -15.75 3.41
C VAL A 284 -17.09 -16.56 4.71
N MET A 285 -17.77 -16.07 5.74
CA MET A 285 -17.84 -16.76 7.03
C MET A 285 -18.59 -18.08 6.91
N THR A 286 -19.69 -18.12 6.16
CA THR A 286 -20.48 -19.36 5.91
C THR A 286 -19.60 -20.41 5.24
N GLU A 287 -18.81 -20.02 4.24
CA GLU A 287 -17.88 -20.91 3.53
C GLU A 287 -16.79 -21.46 4.46
N VAL A 288 -16.20 -20.59 5.29
CA VAL A 288 -15.19 -20.98 6.28
C VAL A 288 -15.78 -21.96 7.32
N LEU A 289 -16.97 -21.72 7.82
CA LEU A 289 -17.61 -22.59 8.80
C LEU A 289 -18.00 -23.93 8.21
N GLU A 290 -18.38 -23.98 6.95
CA GLU A 290 -18.67 -25.24 6.25
C GLU A 290 -17.40 -26.07 6.03
N GLU A 291 -16.26 -25.45 5.67
CA GLU A 291 -14.96 -26.14 5.59
C GLU A 291 -14.58 -26.80 6.93
N HIS A 292 -14.77 -26.10 8.03
CA HIS A 292 -14.44 -26.59 9.38
C HIS A 292 -15.56 -27.43 10.03
N ARG A 293 -16.65 -27.72 9.34
CA ARG A 293 -17.87 -28.34 9.88
C ARG A 293 -17.60 -29.64 10.65
N LEU A 294 -16.81 -30.54 10.09
CA LEU A 294 -16.49 -31.81 10.76
C LEU A 294 -15.72 -31.58 12.06
N GLN A 295 -14.76 -30.68 12.07
CA GLN A 295 -13.97 -30.35 13.25
C GLN A 295 -14.83 -29.67 14.33
N ILE A 296 -15.73 -28.80 13.91
CA ILE A 296 -16.70 -28.11 14.80
C ILE A 296 -17.61 -29.15 15.48
N GLN A 297 -18.17 -30.10 14.71
CA GLN A 297 -19.01 -31.16 15.23
C GLN A 297 -18.27 -32.11 16.19
N GLN A 298 -17.06 -32.55 15.82
CA GLN A 298 -16.23 -33.43 16.65
C GLN A 298 -15.74 -32.78 17.94
N SER A 299 -15.62 -31.47 17.95
CA SER A 299 -15.13 -30.71 19.10
C SER A 299 -16.24 -30.16 19.99
N ASP A 300 -17.52 -30.43 19.71
CA ASP A 300 -18.69 -29.86 20.39
C ASP A 300 -18.58 -28.33 20.52
N THR A 301 -18.17 -27.68 19.40
CA THR A 301 -17.91 -26.24 19.37
C THR A 301 -19.21 -25.47 19.14
N LYS A 302 -19.51 -24.53 20.00
CA LYS A 302 -20.64 -23.61 19.85
C LYS A 302 -20.16 -22.32 19.17
N ILE A 303 -20.78 -21.99 18.03
CA ILE A 303 -20.49 -20.73 17.31
C ILE A 303 -21.64 -19.77 17.49
N THR A 304 -21.32 -18.55 17.89
CA THR A 304 -22.25 -17.44 18.03
C THR A 304 -21.83 -16.33 17.09
N THR A 305 -22.70 -15.97 16.16
CA THR A 305 -22.44 -14.87 15.22
C THR A 305 -23.44 -13.75 15.48
N VAL A 306 -22.99 -12.49 15.43
CA VAL A 306 -23.92 -11.35 15.43
C VAL A 306 -24.83 -11.39 14.20
N GLU A 307 -26.02 -10.82 14.32
CA GLU A 307 -27.08 -10.92 13.31
C GLU A 307 -26.67 -10.40 11.94
N GLU A 308 -25.82 -9.35 11.87
CA GLU A 308 -25.37 -8.76 10.61
C GLU A 308 -23.87 -8.53 10.58
N LEU A 309 -23.16 -9.28 9.70
CA LEU A 309 -21.80 -8.97 9.33
C LEU A 309 -21.79 -7.97 8.15
N PRO A 310 -20.92 -6.96 8.18
CA PRO A 310 -20.90 -5.90 7.17
C PRO A 310 -20.42 -6.37 5.81
N ILE A 311 -20.68 -5.54 4.78
CA ILE A 311 -20.00 -5.61 3.48
C ILE A 311 -18.70 -4.79 3.60
N VAL A 312 -17.59 -5.37 3.22
CA VAL A 312 -16.27 -4.71 3.26
C VAL A 312 -15.63 -4.68 1.88
N LEU A 313 -14.80 -3.68 1.61
CA LEU A 313 -13.92 -3.67 0.45
C LEU A 313 -12.69 -4.53 0.74
N GLY A 314 -12.48 -5.58 -0.04
CA GLY A 314 -11.38 -6.51 0.19
C GLY A 314 -11.18 -7.48 -0.98
N ASN A 315 -10.25 -8.41 -0.80
CA ASN A 315 -10.06 -9.58 -1.67
C ASN A 315 -10.69 -10.80 -1.00
N ARG A 316 -11.62 -11.47 -1.69
CA ARG A 316 -12.38 -12.61 -1.13
C ARG A 316 -11.48 -13.74 -0.63
N THR A 317 -10.46 -14.11 -1.42
CA THR A 317 -9.53 -15.18 -1.06
C THR A 317 -8.72 -14.86 0.19
N GLN A 318 -8.26 -13.62 0.32
CA GLN A 318 -7.51 -13.18 1.50
C GLN A 318 -8.39 -13.14 2.75
N LEU A 319 -9.62 -12.64 2.65
CA LEU A 319 -10.58 -12.64 3.76
C LEU A 319 -10.92 -14.05 4.20
N TYR A 320 -11.18 -14.96 3.25
CA TYR A 320 -11.40 -16.36 3.53
C TYR A 320 -10.23 -16.96 4.32
N GLN A 321 -8.99 -16.73 3.87
CA GLN A 321 -7.80 -17.25 4.52
C GLN A 321 -7.59 -16.68 5.94
N VAL A 322 -7.87 -15.40 6.14
CA VAL A 322 -7.83 -14.77 7.47
C VAL A 322 -8.81 -15.48 8.42
N PHE A 323 -10.06 -15.64 8.00
CA PHE A 323 -11.07 -16.25 8.86
C PHE A 323 -10.84 -17.74 9.06
N SER A 324 -10.45 -18.49 8.04
CA SER A 324 -10.11 -19.93 8.15
C SER A 324 -8.93 -20.13 9.12
N ASN A 325 -7.89 -19.30 9.06
CA ASN A 325 -6.78 -19.33 9.99
C ASN A 325 -7.20 -19.05 11.44
N LEU A 326 -8.06 -18.05 11.67
CA LEU A 326 -8.51 -17.70 13.01
C LEU A 326 -9.46 -18.76 13.60
N ILE A 327 -10.43 -19.22 12.85
CA ILE A 327 -11.35 -20.28 13.27
C ILE A 327 -10.60 -21.61 13.51
N GLY A 328 -9.73 -21.99 12.58
CA GLY A 328 -8.89 -23.18 12.73
C GLY A 328 -8.01 -23.14 13.97
N ASN A 329 -7.41 -21.97 14.28
CA ASN A 329 -6.66 -21.79 15.51
C ASN A 329 -7.54 -21.91 16.76
N ALA A 330 -8.71 -21.29 16.78
CA ALA A 330 -9.64 -21.42 17.92
C ALA A 330 -9.99 -22.89 18.20
N ILE A 331 -10.32 -23.67 17.17
CA ILE A 331 -10.63 -25.10 17.29
C ILE A 331 -9.41 -25.89 17.79
N LYS A 332 -8.25 -25.59 17.26
CA LYS A 332 -6.98 -26.28 17.55
C LYS A 332 -6.49 -26.06 18.98
N TYR A 333 -6.63 -24.83 19.50
CA TYR A 333 -6.18 -24.45 20.85
C TYR A 333 -7.28 -24.47 21.89
N LYS A 334 -8.32 -25.29 21.66
CA LYS A 334 -9.40 -25.49 22.65
C LYS A 334 -8.88 -26.06 23.96
N ARG A 335 -9.63 -25.83 25.02
CA ARG A 335 -9.43 -26.47 26.32
C ARG A 335 -10.13 -27.84 26.35
N SER A 336 -9.62 -28.76 27.15
CA SER A 336 -10.22 -30.08 27.35
C SER A 336 -11.27 -30.11 28.46
N ASP A 337 -11.27 -29.09 29.34
CA ASP A 337 -12.13 -29.01 30.54
C ASP A 337 -13.49 -28.33 30.28
N ARG A 338 -13.72 -27.78 29.07
CA ARG A 338 -15.00 -27.14 28.71
C ARG A 338 -15.24 -27.12 27.21
N PRO A 339 -16.52 -27.04 26.78
CA PRO A 339 -16.87 -26.86 25.39
C PRO A 339 -16.28 -25.54 24.83
N LEU A 340 -15.83 -25.60 23.58
CA LEU A 340 -15.34 -24.42 22.89
C LEU A 340 -16.51 -23.53 22.45
N VAL A 341 -16.39 -22.25 22.76
CA VAL A 341 -17.31 -21.21 22.29
C VAL A 341 -16.51 -20.21 21.46
N ILE A 342 -16.93 -19.99 20.21
CA ILE A 342 -16.37 -18.98 19.31
C ILE A 342 -17.44 -17.92 19.08
N SER A 343 -17.12 -16.67 19.37
CA SER A 343 -18.01 -15.52 19.14
C SER A 343 -17.44 -14.68 18.00
N ILE A 344 -18.28 -14.39 17.00
CA ILE A 344 -17.92 -13.58 15.84
C ILE A 344 -18.80 -12.34 15.86
N GLY A 345 -18.19 -11.16 15.92
CA GLY A 345 -18.86 -9.88 16.01
C GLY A 345 -18.30 -8.81 15.11
N SER A 346 -19.06 -7.73 14.95
CA SER A 346 -18.59 -6.51 14.32
C SER A 346 -18.74 -5.34 15.27
N GLU A 347 -17.70 -4.55 15.45
CA GLU A 347 -17.74 -3.31 16.18
C GLU A 347 -17.78 -2.12 15.24
N LYS A 348 -18.65 -1.17 15.50
CA LYS A 348 -18.67 0.09 14.75
C LYS A 348 -17.38 0.84 15.07
N ALA A 349 -16.49 0.90 14.10
CA ALA A 349 -15.28 1.71 14.24
C ALA A 349 -15.64 3.19 14.39
N THR A 350 -14.85 3.91 15.16
CA THR A 350 -14.96 5.37 15.39
C THR A 350 -14.85 6.19 14.08
N SER A 351 -14.40 5.58 13.00
CA SER A 351 -14.29 6.16 11.65
C SER A 351 -15.33 5.55 10.71
N ARG A 352 -16.07 6.40 9.99
CA ARG A 352 -17.09 5.99 8.98
C ARG A 352 -16.58 5.10 7.84
N ARG A 353 -15.26 4.88 7.74
CA ARG A 353 -14.61 4.14 6.64
C ARG A 353 -13.93 2.83 7.06
N LYS A 354 -13.96 2.47 8.34
CA LYS A 354 -13.37 1.23 8.86
C LYS A 354 -14.38 0.47 9.70
N THR A 355 -14.30 -0.85 9.63
CA THR A 355 -15.10 -1.76 10.45
C THR A 355 -14.13 -2.71 11.14
N SER A 356 -14.36 -2.98 12.42
CA SER A 356 -13.62 -3.99 13.19
C SER A 356 -14.43 -5.26 13.24
N ILE A 357 -13.86 -6.38 12.86
CA ILE A 357 -14.44 -7.70 13.06
C ILE A 357 -13.70 -8.34 14.24
N VAL A 358 -14.46 -8.77 15.22
CA VAL A 358 -13.95 -9.37 16.45
C VAL A 358 -14.28 -10.85 16.44
N ILE A 359 -13.24 -11.69 16.55
CA ILE A 359 -13.37 -13.14 16.76
C ILE A 359 -12.80 -13.44 18.14
N SER A 360 -13.61 -13.99 19.01
CA SER A 360 -13.23 -14.33 20.39
C SER A 360 -13.49 -15.80 20.65
N ASP A 361 -12.56 -16.47 21.31
CA ASP A 361 -12.70 -17.85 21.76
C ASP A 361 -12.46 -17.98 23.27
N ASN A 362 -12.97 -19.04 23.86
CA ASN A 362 -12.74 -19.40 25.26
C ASN A 362 -11.67 -20.48 25.43
N GLY A 363 -10.77 -20.61 24.47
CA GLY A 363 -9.69 -21.58 24.46
C GLY A 363 -8.63 -21.37 25.54
N ARG A 364 -7.42 -21.89 25.32
CA ARG A 364 -6.31 -21.82 26.28
C ARG A 364 -5.78 -20.41 26.51
N GLY A 365 -6.05 -19.49 25.57
CA GLY A 365 -5.50 -18.14 25.58
C GLY A 365 -4.03 -18.11 25.20
N ILE A 366 -3.47 -16.91 25.17
CA ILE A 366 -2.08 -16.62 24.82
C ILE A 366 -1.47 -15.84 25.98
N SER A 367 -0.33 -16.27 26.50
CA SER A 367 0.38 -15.56 27.55
C SER A 367 0.92 -14.21 27.03
N ALA A 368 0.91 -13.19 27.91
CA ALA A 368 1.24 -11.82 27.51
C ALA A 368 2.64 -11.68 26.90
N ASP A 369 3.62 -12.45 27.38
CA ASP A 369 4.99 -12.48 26.86
C ASP A 369 5.12 -13.02 25.43
N LYS A 370 4.09 -13.74 24.94
CA LYS A 370 4.10 -14.37 23.62
C LYS A 370 3.30 -13.61 22.55
N ILE A 371 2.46 -12.65 22.94
CA ILE A 371 1.56 -11.94 22.02
C ILE A 371 2.30 -11.33 20.83
N ASP A 372 3.44 -10.69 21.04
CA ASP A 372 4.23 -10.09 19.96
C ASP A 372 4.92 -11.12 19.05
N SER A 373 5.14 -12.31 19.57
CA SER A 373 5.87 -13.37 18.88
C SER A 373 4.99 -14.29 18.05
N ILE A 374 3.69 -14.44 18.37
CA ILE A 374 2.78 -15.34 17.64
C ILE A 374 2.53 -14.95 16.18
N PHE A 375 2.76 -13.68 15.84
CA PHE A 375 2.65 -13.18 14.47
C PHE A 375 3.95 -13.32 13.66
N LYS A 376 5.03 -13.84 14.27
CA LYS A 376 6.27 -14.12 13.54
C LYS A 376 6.11 -15.46 12.80
N PRO A 377 6.49 -15.53 11.50
CA PRO A 377 6.42 -16.78 10.74
C PRO A 377 7.17 -17.91 11.45
N PHE A 378 6.61 -19.13 11.39
CA PHE A 378 7.16 -20.35 11.96
C PHE A 378 7.29 -20.36 13.49
N ASN A 379 6.74 -19.36 14.19
CA ASN A 379 6.71 -19.33 15.64
C ASN A 379 5.48 -20.08 16.17
N ARG A 380 5.68 -21.08 17.00
CA ARG A 380 4.64 -21.95 17.58
C ARG A 380 4.45 -21.71 19.09
N ALA A 381 4.91 -20.58 19.61
CA ALA A 381 4.78 -20.19 21.01
C ALA A 381 5.21 -21.29 22.05
N GLY A 382 6.09 -22.21 21.65
CA GLY A 382 6.64 -23.25 22.52
C GLY A 382 5.77 -24.52 22.71
N GLU A 383 4.66 -24.66 21.98
CA GLU A 383 3.82 -25.87 22.03
C GLU A 383 4.14 -26.81 20.86
N GLU A 384 5.15 -27.65 21.00
CA GLU A 384 5.56 -28.63 19.96
C GLU A 384 4.56 -29.77 19.78
N THR A 385 3.70 -30.02 20.75
CA THR A 385 2.73 -31.13 20.75
C THR A 385 1.50 -30.88 19.86
N ILE A 386 1.23 -29.64 19.48
CA ILE A 386 0.06 -29.27 18.65
C ILE A 386 0.52 -29.10 17.20
N GLU A 387 -0.06 -29.86 16.26
CA GLU A 387 0.28 -29.79 14.84
C GLU A 387 -0.01 -28.42 14.22
N GLY A 388 0.86 -27.95 13.32
CA GLY A 388 0.64 -26.74 12.52
C GLY A 388 1.92 -26.09 12.02
N THR A 389 1.78 -25.28 10.97
CA THR A 389 2.89 -24.64 10.25
C THR A 389 3.52 -23.46 11.02
N GLY A 390 2.79 -22.83 11.94
CA GLY A 390 3.20 -21.58 12.58
C GLY A 390 3.16 -20.36 11.64
N VAL A 391 2.44 -20.47 10.51
CA VAL A 391 2.35 -19.43 9.47
C VAL A 391 1.01 -18.71 9.52
N GLY A 392 -0.07 -19.37 9.94
CA GLY A 392 -1.43 -18.85 9.85
C GLY A 392 -1.62 -17.45 10.46
N LEU A 393 -1.12 -17.21 11.69
CA LEU A 393 -1.21 -15.87 12.30
C LEU A 393 -0.27 -14.84 11.64
N ALA A 394 0.87 -15.27 11.11
CA ALA A 394 1.74 -14.40 10.32
C ALA A 394 1.05 -13.95 9.02
N SER A 395 0.30 -14.86 8.39
CA SER A 395 -0.55 -14.56 7.21
C SER A 395 -1.66 -13.57 7.53
N VAL A 396 -2.31 -13.71 8.68
CA VAL A 396 -3.36 -12.79 9.15
C VAL A 396 -2.83 -11.37 9.38
N LYS A 397 -1.59 -11.24 9.87
CA LYS A 397 -0.96 -9.92 10.12
C LYS A 397 -0.53 -9.21 8.85
N LYS A 398 -0.17 -9.93 7.79
CA LYS A 398 0.31 -9.40 6.51
C LYS A 398 -0.83 -8.84 5.66
#